data_add38b276797b83458bfb2b474976730
#
_entry.id   add38b276797b83458bfb2b474976730
#
_cell.length_a   1.000
_cell.length_b   1.000
_cell.length_c   1.000
_cell.angle_alpha   90.00
_cell.angle_beta   90.00
_cell.angle_gamma   90.00
#
_symmetry.space_group_name_H-M   'P 1'
#
loop_
_entity.id
_entity.type
_entity.pdbx_description
1 polymer ?
#
loop_
_entity_poly.entity_id
_entity_poly.type
_entity_poly.pdbx_seq_one_letter_code
_entity_poly.pdbx_strand_id
1 'polypeptide(L)'
;MRVYLKAPGAKAVVALLVQLAAIAGAAITLALVNPDLQAGLFKVLPLVLTIGFLLWLSVELWYSLKSCIEDDEPVKTEDKRPQVNISENISVKEGNRLHIIKADQLHYIQAYGDYVMLHTQDGKFVKEETMKYFEASLPDYFVRIHRSAIVNSGMIVRTELYGKESYTIHLSSGVKLRASAGGYKLLKEKLSLN
;
A
#
# COMPACT_ATOMS: atom_id res chain seq x y z
N MET A 1 24.72 4.49 12.25
CA MET A 1 23.82 3.35 12.51
C MET A 1 22.42 3.89 12.72
N ARG A 2 21.61 4.06 11.63
CA ARG A 2 20.22 4.55 11.70
C ARG A 2 19.29 3.34 11.63
N VAL A 3 18.73 2.97 12.77
CA VAL A 3 17.71 1.91 12.85
C VAL A 3 16.44 2.45 12.20
N TYR A 4 16.09 1.93 11.04
CA TYR A 4 14.84 2.21 10.34
C TYR A 4 13.67 1.52 11.06
N LEU A 5 12.96 2.26 11.92
CA LEU A 5 11.64 1.89 12.41
C LEU A 5 10.61 2.09 11.26
N LYS A 6 10.55 1.13 10.33
CA LYS A 6 9.71 1.22 9.13
C LYS A 6 8.36 0.47 9.25
N ALA A 7 8.08 -0.13 10.40
CA ALA A 7 6.79 -0.78 10.65
C ALA A 7 5.82 0.20 11.32
N PRO A 8 4.59 0.39 10.80
CA PRO A 8 3.58 1.28 11.42
C PRO A 8 3.32 0.93 12.89
N GLY A 9 3.35 -0.34 13.26
CA GLY A 9 3.24 -0.80 14.65
C GLY A 9 4.37 -0.33 15.57
N ALA A 10 5.60 -0.17 15.08
CA ALA A 10 6.72 0.29 15.91
C ALA A 10 6.58 1.76 16.32
N LYS A 11 6.01 2.62 15.48
CA LYS A 11 5.74 4.03 15.81
C LYS A 11 4.62 4.15 16.84
N ALA A 12 3.57 3.32 16.74
CA ALA A 12 2.48 3.26 17.70
C ALA A 12 2.96 2.80 19.08
N VAL A 13 3.83 1.78 19.13
CA VAL A 13 4.45 1.30 20.38
C VAL A 13 5.31 2.39 21.03
N VAL A 14 6.12 3.12 20.25
CA VAL A 14 6.94 4.23 20.78
C VAL A 14 6.06 5.35 21.30
N ALA A 15 4.99 5.74 20.60
CA ALA A 15 4.06 6.76 21.07
C ALA A 15 3.38 6.36 22.38
N LEU A 16 2.97 5.11 22.51
CA LEU A 16 2.38 4.56 23.73
C LEU A 16 3.36 4.57 24.91
N LEU A 17 4.61 4.19 24.68
CA LEU A 17 5.66 4.25 25.71
C LEU A 17 5.96 5.67 26.18
N VAL A 18 6.01 6.64 25.25
CA VAL A 18 6.19 8.07 25.59
C VAL A 18 5.01 8.60 26.41
N GLN A 19 3.80 8.22 26.06
CA GLN A 19 2.58 8.65 26.77
C GLN A 19 2.51 8.03 28.16
N LEU A 20 2.86 6.76 28.33
CA LEU A 20 2.95 6.12 29.63
C LEU A 20 4.03 6.76 30.52
N ALA A 21 5.19 7.08 29.96
CA ALA A 21 6.27 7.77 30.68
C ALA A 21 5.86 9.17 31.14
N ALA A 22 5.13 9.92 30.29
CA ALA A 22 4.62 11.25 30.64
C ALA A 22 3.57 11.19 31.78
N ILE A 23 2.65 10.24 31.73
CA ILE A 23 1.64 10.02 32.78
C ILE A 23 2.30 9.60 34.10
N ALA A 24 3.27 8.69 34.05
CA ALA A 24 4.03 8.27 35.21
C ALA A 24 4.83 9.43 35.85
N GLY A 25 5.48 10.24 35.00
CA GLY A 25 6.22 11.43 35.44
C GLY A 25 5.30 12.45 36.13
N ALA A 26 4.15 12.74 35.54
CA ALA A 26 3.16 13.65 36.14
C ALA A 26 2.61 13.11 37.47
N ALA A 27 2.34 11.81 37.58
CA ALA A 27 1.87 11.20 38.81
C ALA A 27 2.92 11.25 39.92
N ILE A 28 4.20 11.00 39.60
CA ILE A 28 5.32 11.08 40.54
C ILE A 28 5.52 12.51 41.03
N THR A 29 5.51 13.51 40.16
CA THR A 29 5.65 14.92 40.55
C THR A 29 4.52 15.39 41.46
N LEU A 30 3.27 14.97 41.15
CA LEU A 30 2.11 15.33 41.97
C LEU A 30 2.17 14.65 43.35
N ALA A 31 2.63 13.40 43.43
CA ALA A 31 2.80 12.66 44.69
C ALA A 31 3.89 13.22 45.57
N LEU A 32 4.96 13.80 44.98
CA LEU A 32 6.06 14.43 45.73
C LEU A 32 5.68 15.81 46.29
N VAL A 33 4.80 16.54 45.59
CA VAL A 33 4.38 17.89 46.00
C VAL A 33 3.27 17.84 47.06
N ASN A 34 2.37 16.87 47.05
CA ASN A 34 1.23 16.78 47.97
C ASN A 34 0.97 15.35 48.46
N PRO A 35 1.50 14.94 49.60
CA PRO A 35 1.30 13.57 50.13
C PRO A 35 -0.16 13.23 50.44
N ASP A 36 -0.99 14.21 50.78
CA ASP A 36 -2.43 14.00 51.10
C ASP A 36 -3.28 13.63 49.82
N LEU A 37 -2.76 13.94 48.65
CA LEU A 37 -3.40 13.62 47.36
C LEU A 37 -3.18 12.16 46.92
N GLN A 38 -2.25 11.42 47.53
CA GLN A 38 -1.94 10.04 47.14
C GLN A 38 -3.15 9.13 47.16
N ALA A 39 -4.01 9.23 48.21
CA ALA A 39 -5.21 8.41 48.31
C ALA A 39 -6.25 8.71 47.22
N GLY A 40 -6.32 9.97 46.77
CA GLY A 40 -7.17 10.38 45.64
C GLY A 40 -6.64 9.91 44.28
N LEU A 41 -5.30 9.95 44.09
CA LEU A 41 -4.65 9.51 42.87
C LEU A 41 -4.89 8.03 42.56
N PHE A 42 -4.83 7.14 43.56
CA PHE A 42 -5.10 5.72 43.37
C PHE A 42 -6.55 5.45 42.93
N LYS A 43 -7.51 6.31 43.29
CA LYS A 43 -8.92 6.18 42.85
C LYS A 43 -9.13 6.68 41.42
N VAL A 44 -8.38 7.68 40.96
CA VAL A 44 -8.54 8.29 39.64
C VAL A 44 -7.65 7.64 38.58
N LEU A 45 -6.55 7.02 39.00
CA LEU A 45 -5.58 6.38 38.10
C LEU A 45 -6.20 5.36 37.13
N PRO A 46 -7.05 4.40 37.59
CA PRO A 46 -7.66 3.44 36.68
C PRO A 46 -8.57 4.12 35.63
N LEU A 47 -9.27 5.19 36.02
CA LEU A 47 -10.14 5.93 35.13
C LEU A 47 -9.32 6.65 34.03
N VAL A 48 -8.19 7.28 34.38
CA VAL A 48 -7.31 7.95 33.41
C VAL A 48 -6.68 6.94 32.46
N LEU A 49 -6.25 5.78 32.95
CA LEU A 49 -5.70 4.71 32.13
C LEU A 49 -6.73 4.13 31.15
N THR A 50 -7.97 3.94 31.59
CA THR A 50 -9.04 3.43 30.70
C THR A 50 -9.38 4.46 29.60
N ILE A 51 -9.48 5.74 29.93
CA ILE A 51 -9.73 6.80 28.96
C ILE A 51 -8.56 6.88 27.96
N GLY A 52 -7.31 6.86 28.43
CA GLY A 52 -6.14 6.88 27.58
C GLY A 52 -6.07 5.68 26.63
N PHE A 53 -6.43 4.50 27.11
CA PHE A 53 -6.51 3.29 26.28
C PHE A 53 -7.61 3.37 25.20
N LEU A 54 -8.79 3.90 25.55
CA LEU A 54 -9.89 4.08 24.61
C LEU A 54 -9.54 5.11 23.52
N LEU A 55 -8.88 6.21 23.89
CA LEU A 55 -8.40 7.20 22.93
C LEU A 55 -7.35 6.61 21.99
N TRP A 56 -6.41 5.83 22.51
CA TRP A 56 -5.42 5.13 21.70
C TRP A 56 -6.08 4.15 20.73
N LEU A 57 -7.03 3.34 21.20
CA LEU A 57 -7.80 2.41 20.36
C LEU A 57 -8.56 3.14 19.24
N SER A 58 -9.15 4.30 19.54
CA SER A 58 -9.87 5.11 18.54
C SER A 58 -8.94 5.64 17.46
N VAL A 59 -7.72 6.05 17.82
CA VAL A 59 -6.70 6.53 16.87
C VAL A 59 -6.20 5.38 16.00
N GLU A 60 -5.90 4.21 16.57
CA GLU A 60 -5.49 3.02 15.80
C GLU A 60 -6.58 2.57 14.84
N LEU A 61 -7.82 2.54 15.30
CA LEU A 61 -8.96 2.18 14.45
C LEU A 61 -9.16 3.20 13.32
N TRP A 62 -9.00 4.50 13.62
CA TRP A 62 -9.09 5.56 12.62
C TRP A 62 -7.97 5.45 11.56
N TYR A 63 -6.72 5.16 11.97
CA TYR A 63 -5.62 4.92 11.04
C TYR A 63 -5.85 3.66 10.20
N SER A 64 -6.39 2.60 10.80
CA SER A 64 -6.71 1.36 10.09
C SER A 64 -7.85 1.56 9.08
N LEU A 65 -8.90 2.30 9.45
CA LEU A 65 -9.98 2.66 8.50
C LEU A 65 -9.47 3.61 7.40
N LYS A 66 -8.66 4.59 7.77
CA LYS A 66 -8.11 5.56 6.81
C LYS A 66 -7.25 4.87 5.75
N SER A 67 -6.41 3.89 6.15
CA SER A 67 -5.63 3.11 5.21
C SER A 67 -6.49 2.26 4.26
N CYS A 68 -7.67 1.81 4.71
CA CYS A 68 -8.63 1.11 3.84
C CYS A 68 -9.39 2.05 2.89
N ILE A 69 -9.60 3.31 3.27
CA ILE A 69 -10.37 4.28 2.48
C ILE A 69 -9.45 5.02 1.49
N GLU A 70 -8.20 5.30 1.85
CA GLU A 70 -7.22 5.93 0.95
C GLU A 70 -6.81 5.04 -0.23
N ASP A 71 -7.11 3.75 -0.17
CA ASP A 71 -6.84 2.79 -1.25
C ASP A 71 -7.81 2.91 -2.44
N ASP A 72 -8.92 3.66 -2.33
CA ASP A 72 -9.95 3.82 -3.37
C ASP A 72 -9.97 5.19 -4.07
N GLU A 73 -9.14 6.17 -3.65
CA GLU A 73 -9.03 7.41 -4.40
C GLU A 73 -8.05 7.28 -5.58
N PRO A 74 -8.46 7.72 -6.80
CA PRO A 74 -7.51 7.81 -7.92
C PRO A 74 -6.47 8.86 -7.55
N VAL A 75 -5.24 8.40 -7.29
CA VAL A 75 -4.10 9.26 -6.96
C VAL A 75 -3.86 10.24 -8.11
N LYS A 76 -4.44 11.43 -8.03
CA LYS A 76 -3.96 12.61 -8.72
C LYS A 76 -2.67 13.06 -8.04
N THR A 77 -1.57 12.49 -8.41
CA THR A 77 -0.25 13.02 -8.06
C THR A 77 0.36 13.57 -9.35
N GLU A 78 0.27 14.88 -9.53
CA GLU A 78 1.22 15.63 -10.34
C GLU A 78 2.58 15.55 -9.65
N ASP A 79 3.32 14.48 -9.90
CA ASP A 79 4.74 14.42 -9.61
C ASP A 79 5.48 14.51 -10.95
N LYS A 80 5.95 15.72 -11.25
CA LYS A 80 6.84 16.01 -12.39
C LYS A 80 8.19 15.34 -12.15
N ARG A 81 8.25 14.02 -12.32
CA ARG A 81 9.51 13.32 -12.58
C ARG A 81 9.67 13.17 -14.10
N PRO A 82 10.89 13.25 -14.63
CA PRO A 82 11.10 13.05 -16.04
C PRO A 82 10.50 11.71 -16.43
N GLN A 83 9.62 11.71 -17.43
CA GLN A 83 9.08 10.50 -18.04
C GLN A 83 10.26 9.74 -18.63
N VAL A 84 10.79 8.82 -17.85
CA VAL A 84 11.66 7.79 -18.38
C VAL A 84 10.73 6.84 -19.13
N ASN A 85 10.51 7.13 -20.40
CA ASN A 85 9.94 6.13 -21.30
C ASN A 85 10.86 4.92 -21.18
N ILE A 86 10.43 3.86 -20.52
CA ILE A 86 11.05 2.56 -20.68
C ILE A 86 10.75 2.18 -22.13
N SER A 87 11.67 2.59 -22.97
CA SER A 87 11.68 2.16 -24.35
C SER A 87 11.65 0.64 -24.36
N GLU A 88 10.53 0.05 -24.74
CA GLU A 88 10.30 -1.34 -25.16
C GLU A 88 10.98 -2.47 -24.37
N ASN A 89 12.04 -2.21 -23.61
CA ASN A 89 12.86 -3.24 -22.94
C ASN A 89 12.99 -3.00 -21.43
N ILE A 90 12.67 -4.01 -20.65
CA ILE A 90 12.78 -4.02 -19.19
C ILE A 90 13.94 -4.94 -18.81
N SER A 91 14.98 -4.40 -18.20
CA SER A 91 16.09 -5.20 -17.70
C SER A 91 15.80 -5.74 -16.30
N VAL A 92 15.96 -7.04 -16.11
CA VAL A 92 15.82 -7.71 -14.82
C VAL A 92 17.08 -8.51 -14.52
N LYS A 93 17.64 -8.30 -13.34
CA LYS A 93 18.81 -9.05 -12.85
C LYS A 93 18.35 -10.21 -11.99
N GLU A 94 18.72 -11.42 -12.39
CA GLU A 94 18.48 -12.64 -11.63
C GLU A 94 19.81 -13.31 -11.31
N GLY A 95 20.28 -13.15 -10.08
CA GLY A 95 21.62 -13.60 -9.70
C GLY A 95 22.73 -12.92 -10.55
N ASN A 96 23.45 -13.72 -11.35
CA ASN A 96 24.51 -13.22 -12.24
C ASN A 96 24.07 -13.09 -13.71
N ARG A 97 22.76 -13.26 -13.98
CA ARG A 97 22.19 -13.16 -15.34
C ARG A 97 21.38 -11.89 -15.46
N LEU A 98 21.48 -11.24 -16.63
CA LEU A 98 20.66 -10.09 -17.01
C LEU A 98 19.63 -10.56 -18.04
N HIS A 99 18.35 -10.50 -17.70
CA HIS A 99 17.25 -10.76 -18.61
C HIS A 99 16.74 -9.44 -19.18
N ILE A 100 16.56 -9.39 -20.47
CA ILE A 100 15.94 -8.27 -21.17
C ILE A 100 14.56 -8.72 -21.63
N ILE A 101 13.53 -8.15 -21.03
CA ILE A 101 12.13 -8.47 -21.30
C ILE A 101 11.58 -7.35 -22.18
N LYS A 102 11.03 -7.70 -23.33
CA LYS A 102 10.32 -6.73 -24.16
C LYS A 102 8.93 -6.46 -23.57
N ALA A 103 8.49 -5.20 -23.67
CA ALA A 103 7.19 -4.80 -23.13
C ALA A 103 6.02 -5.55 -23.80
N ASP A 104 6.12 -5.91 -25.07
CA ASP A 104 5.12 -6.70 -25.80
C ASP A 104 4.98 -8.15 -25.28
N GLN A 105 6.06 -8.71 -24.71
CA GLN A 105 6.05 -10.05 -24.09
C GLN A 105 5.51 -10.04 -22.66
N LEU A 106 5.31 -8.86 -22.07
CA LEU A 106 4.82 -8.71 -20.71
C LEU A 106 3.28 -8.77 -20.70
N HIS A 107 2.74 -9.75 -19.99
CA HIS A 107 1.30 -9.94 -19.87
C HIS A 107 0.69 -9.07 -18.77
N TYR A 108 1.29 -9.10 -17.58
CA TYR A 108 0.87 -8.28 -16.44
C TYR A 108 1.99 -8.19 -15.40
N ILE A 109 1.86 -7.21 -14.54
CA ILE A 109 2.74 -6.98 -13.39
C ILE A 109 1.91 -7.09 -12.11
N GLN A 110 2.48 -7.73 -11.10
CA GLN A 110 1.84 -7.88 -9.80
C GLN A 110 2.77 -7.43 -8.67
N ALA A 111 2.24 -6.74 -7.67
CA ALA A 111 2.99 -6.40 -6.46
C ALA A 111 3.32 -7.67 -5.67
N TYR A 112 4.54 -7.75 -5.18
CA TYR A 112 5.05 -8.87 -4.40
C TYR A 112 5.91 -8.36 -3.24
N GLY A 113 5.27 -7.95 -2.16
CA GLY A 113 5.95 -7.27 -1.04
C GLY A 113 6.60 -5.96 -1.50
N ASP A 114 7.89 -5.81 -1.23
CA ASP A 114 8.71 -4.66 -1.64
C ASP A 114 9.20 -4.75 -3.09
N TYR A 115 8.83 -5.81 -3.81
CA TYR A 115 9.19 -6.09 -5.19
C TYR A 115 7.97 -6.09 -6.09
N VAL A 116 8.19 -6.14 -7.39
CA VAL A 116 7.18 -6.43 -8.39
C VAL A 116 7.52 -7.71 -9.14
N MET A 117 6.51 -8.49 -9.46
CA MET A 117 6.62 -9.69 -10.26
C MET A 117 6.12 -9.42 -11.67
N LEU A 118 7.00 -9.57 -12.64
CA LEU A 118 6.74 -9.43 -14.06
C LEU A 118 6.35 -10.79 -14.63
N HIS A 119 5.16 -10.91 -15.19
CA HIS A 119 4.65 -12.14 -15.78
C HIS A 119 4.71 -12.05 -17.30
N THR A 120 5.54 -12.89 -17.89
CA THR A 120 5.75 -12.97 -19.34
C THR A 120 5.33 -14.34 -19.86
N GLN A 121 5.42 -14.52 -21.17
CA GLN A 121 5.22 -15.82 -21.79
C GLN A 121 6.32 -16.81 -21.40
N ASP A 122 7.55 -16.34 -21.20
CA ASP A 122 8.73 -17.16 -20.92
C ASP A 122 8.89 -17.49 -19.42
N GLY A 123 8.15 -16.80 -18.53
CA GLY A 123 8.25 -17.04 -17.10
C GLY A 123 7.89 -15.84 -16.23
N LYS A 124 8.33 -15.92 -14.97
CA LYS A 124 8.10 -14.89 -13.97
C LYS A 124 9.44 -14.34 -13.52
N PHE A 125 9.55 -13.02 -13.48
CA PHE A 125 10.76 -12.32 -13.07
C PHE A 125 10.43 -11.36 -11.94
N VAL A 126 11.33 -11.24 -10.96
CA VAL A 126 11.17 -10.33 -9.83
C VAL A 126 12.10 -9.14 -10.00
N LYS A 127 11.58 -7.94 -9.80
CA LYS A 127 12.36 -6.69 -9.89
C LYS A 127 12.11 -5.82 -8.67
N GLU A 128 13.18 -5.24 -8.15
CA GLU A 128 13.13 -4.28 -7.04
C GLU A 128 12.75 -2.89 -7.57
N GLU A 129 11.45 -2.69 -7.75
CA GLU A 129 10.86 -1.44 -8.23
C GLU A 129 9.43 -1.28 -7.67
N THR A 130 8.86 -0.10 -7.81
CA THR A 130 7.50 0.18 -7.36
C THR A 130 6.47 0.03 -8.48
N MET A 131 5.23 -0.29 -8.11
CA MET A 131 4.10 -0.29 -9.06
C MET A 131 3.91 1.09 -9.72
N LYS A 132 4.18 2.17 -8.98
CA LYS A 132 4.11 3.56 -9.48
C LYS A 132 5.18 3.84 -10.55
N TYR A 133 6.38 3.30 -10.37
CA TYR A 133 7.43 3.40 -11.37
C TYR A 133 7.02 2.75 -12.69
N PHE A 134 6.48 1.53 -12.64
CA PHE A 134 6.01 0.85 -13.83
C PHE A 134 4.83 1.55 -14.49
N GLU A 135 3.88 2.06 -13.71
CA GLU A 135 2.74 2.84 -14.22
C GLU A 135 3.17 4.08 -15.01
N ALA A 136 4.23 4.76 -14.55
CA ALA A 136 4.76 5.95 -15.22
C ALA A 136 5.68 5.67 -16.41
N SER A 137 6.24 4.46 -16.49
CA SER A 137 7.34 4.15 -17.41
C SER A 137 6.92 3.22 -18.55
N LEU A 138 5.83 2.46 -18.34
CA LEU A 138 5.34 1.53 -19.35
C LEU A 138 4.56 2.24 -20.46
N PRO A 139 4.53 1.63 -21.66
CA PRO A 139 3.70 2.13 -22.76
C PRO A 139 2.22 2.22 -22.41
N ASP A 140 1.50 3.08 -23.12
CA ASP A 140 0.11 3.42 -22.85
C ASP A 140 -0.88 2.24 -22.89
N TYR A 141 -0.53 1.13 -23.55
CA TYR A 141 -1.38 -0.06 -23.54
C TYR A 141 -1.31 -0.87 -22.24
N PHE A 142 -0.49 -0.46 -21.26
CA PHE A 142 -0.55 -0.96 -19.90
C PHE A 142 -1.49 -0.12 -19.05
N VAL A 143 -2.36 -0.79 -18.30
CA VAL A 143 -3.35 -0.14 -17.45
C VAL A 143 -3.24 -0.67 -16.03
N ARG A 144 -3.17 0.22 -15.07
CA ARG A 144 -3.23 -0.13 -13.65
C ARG A 144 -4.67 -0.41 -13.25
N ILE A 145 -5.01 -1.68 -13.14
CA ILE A 145 -6.37 -2.14 -12.82
C ILE A 145 -6.62 -2.26 -11.31
N HIS A 146 -5.54 -2.35 -10.53
CA HIS A 146 -5.58 -2.46 -9.07
C HIS A 146 -4.30 -1.86 -8.47
N ARG A 147 -4.31 -1.49 -7.17
CA ARG A 147 -3.09 -1.03 -6.50
C ARG A 147 -1.91 -2.01 -6.63
N SER A 148 -2.21 -3.30 -6.73
CA SER A 148 -1.24 -4.39 -6.84
C SER A 148 -1.16 -5.02 -8.23
N ALA A 149 -1.82 -4.48 -9.27
CA ALA A 149 -1.84 -5.09 -10.59
C ALA A 149 -1.88 -4.06 -11.73
N ILE A 150 -0.96 -4.23 -12.69
CA ILE A 150 -0.95 -3.55 -13.99
C ILE A 150 -1.08 -4.62 -15.06
N VAL A 151 -1.90 -4.40 -16.08
CA VAL A 151 -2.19 -5.38 -17.12
C VAL A 151 -1.91 -4.81 -18.51
N ASN A 152 -1.40 -5.63 -19.40
CA ASN A 152 -1.33 -5.33 -20.82
C ASN A 152 -2.75 -5.48 -21.41
N SER A 153 -3.32 -4.39 -21.91
CA SER A 153 -4.68 -4.38 -22.48
C SER A 153 -4.85 -5.31 -23.67
N GLY A 154 -3.80 -5.54 -24.46
CA GLY A 154 -3.79 -6.48 -25.58
C GLY A 154 -3.90 -7.96 -25.17
N MET A 155 -3.65 -8.27 -23.90
CA MET A 155 -3.77 -9.63 -23.36
C MET A 155 -5.13 -9.92 -22.72
N ILE A 156 -6.05 -8.96 -22.70
CA ILE A 156 -7.38 -9.11 -22.10
C ILE A 156 -8.32 -9.80 -23.09
N VAL A 157 -8.93 -10.89 -22.63
CA VAL A 157 -9.91 -11.63 -23.41
C VAL A 157 -11.34 -11.21 -23.06
N ARG A 158 -11.62 -11.05 -21.75
CA ARG A 158 -12.94 -10.62 -21.28
C ARG A 158 -12.88 -10.04 -19.88
N THR A 159 -13.92 -9.30 -19.54
CA THR A 159 -14.11 -8.74 -18.20
C THR A 159 -15.46 -9.17 -17.65
N GLU A 160 -15.52 -9.52 -16.37
CA GLU A 160 -16.74 -9.95 -15.69
C GLU A 160 -16.94 -9.11 -14.43
N LEU A 161 -18.18 -8.74 -14.13
CA LEU A 161 -18.53 -8.09 -12.87
C LEU A 161 -18.44 -9.12 -11.74
N TYR A 162 -17.71 -8.78 -10.68
CA TYR A 162 -17.57 -9.61 -9.50
C TYR A 162 -18.05 -8.84 -8.26
N GLY A 163 -19.27 -9.13 -7.80
CA GLY A 163 -19.90 -8.41 -6.69
C GLY A 163 -20.43 -7.04 -7.09
N LYS A 164 -20.44 -6.09 -6.15
CA LYS A 164 -21.06 -4.77 -6.37
C LYS A 164 -20.15 -3.76 -7.07
N GLU A 165 -18.82 -3.81 -6.83
CA GLU A 165 -17.89 -2.76 -7.27
C GLU A 165 -16.52 -3.29 -7.71
N SER A 166 -16.39 -4.59 -7.93
CA SER A 166 -15.13 -5.18 -8.39
C SER A 166 -15.35 -5.97 -9.67
N TYR A 167 -14.29 -6.05 -10.47
CA TYR A 167 -14.32 -6.72 -11.76
C TYR A 167 -13.22 -7.78 -11.81
N THR A 168 -13.48 -8.87 -12.53
CA THR A 168 -12.49 -9.89 -12.85
C THR A 168 -12.08 -9.74 -14.30
N ILE A 169 -10.80 -9.56 -14.54
CA ILE A 169 -10.19 -9.46 -15.87
C ILE A 169 -9.59 -10.81 -16.21
N HIS A 170 -10.03 -11.40 -17.32
CA HIS A 170 -9.51 -12.66 -17.84
C HIS A 170 -8.47 -12.38 -18.92
N LEU A 171 -7.29 -12.94 -18.76
CA LEU A 171 -6.18 -12.80 -19.71
C LEU A 171 -6.11 -14.01 -20.65
N SER A 172 -5.49 -13.83 -21.82
CA SER A 172 -5.22 -14.89 -22.80
C SER A 172 -4.36 -16.02 -22.23
N SER A 173 -3.56 -15.74 -21.21
CA SER A 173 -2.80 -16.74 -20.45
C SER A 173 -3.64 -17.59 -19.50
N GLY A 174 -4.98 -17.40 -19.46
CA GLY A 174 -5.89 -18.10 -18.53
C GLY A 174 -5.92 -17.53 -17.11
N VAL A 175 -5.07 -16.56 -16.80
CA VAL A 175 -5.01 -15.91 -15.48
C VAL A 175 -6.19 -14.97 -15.29
N LYS A 176 -6.71 -14.92 -14.07
CA LYS A 176 -7.77 -13.99 -13.66
C LYS A 176 -7.20 -12.97 -12.70
N LEU A 177 -7.35 -11.69 -13.01
CA LEU A 177 -6.91 -10.59 -12.18
C LEU A 177 -8.12 -9.82 -11.65
N ARG A 178 -8.04 -9.35 -10.41
CA ARG A 178 -9.07 -8.49 -9.82
C ARG A 178 -8.78 -7.04 -10.16
N ALA A 179 -9.79 -6.32 -10.64
CA ALA A 179 -9.74 -4.88 -10.83
C ALA A 179 -10.66 -4.16 -9.83
N SER A 180 -10.20 -3.01 -9.34
CA SER A 180 -11.05 -2.08 -8.58
C SER A 180 -12.02 -1.36 -9.53
N ALA A 181 -13.07 -0.74 -8.99
CA ALA A 181 -14.01 0.08 -9.77
C ALA A 181 -13.28 1.19 -10.54
N GLY A 182 -12.35 1.90 -9.90
CA GLY A 182 -11.53 2.93 -10.53
C GLY A 182 -10.60 2.39 -11.62
N GLY A 183 -9.92 1.26 -11.35
CA GLY A 183 -9.05 0.61 -12.33
C GLY A 183 -9.80 0.08 -13.54
N TYR A 184 -11.02 -0.44 -13.34
CA TYR A 184 -11.88 -0.85 -14.45
C TYR A 184 -12.37 0.34 -15.29
N LYS A 185 -12.69 1.47 -14.65
CA LYS A 185 -13.06 2.70 -15.36
C LYS A 185 -11.93 3.17 -16.27
N LEU A 186 -10.70 3.22 -15.77
CA LEU A 186 -9.50 3.55 -16.56
C LEU A 186 -9.30 2.57 -17.73
N LEU A 187 -9.49 1.28 -17.47
CA LEU A 187 -9.40 0.26 -18.51
C LEU A 187 -10.46 0.47 -19.60
N LYS A 188 -11.70 0.75 -19.20
CA LYS A 188 -12.79 1.02 -20.13
C LYS A 188 -12.51 2.24 -21.01
N GLU A 189 -12.01 3.32 -20.43
CA GLU A 189 -11.62 4.53 -21.16
C GLU A 189 -10.50 4.25 -22.17
N LYS A 190 -9.47 3.48 -21.78
CA LYS A 190 -8.35 3.14 -22.68
C LYS A 190 -8.74 2.19 -23.81
N LEU A 191 -9.61 1.25 -23.55
CA LEU A 191 -10.12 0.32 -24.56
C LEU A 191 -11.19 0.96 -25.46
N SER A 192 -11.58 2.22 -25.23
CA SER A 192 -12.70 2.91 -25.92
C SER A 192 -13.97 2.07 -25.93
N LEU A 193 -14.19 1.31 -24.89
CA LEU A 193 -15.41 0.52 -24.71
C LEU A 193 -16.53 1.46 -24.22
N ASN A 194 -17.39 1.84 -25.12
CA ASN A 194 -18.63 2.58 -24.82
C ASN A 194 -19.66 1.69 -24.15
#